data_dc6c6ddc2ad160ef83d3bcfba3e41cb5
#
_entry.id   dc6c6ddc2ad160ef83d3bcfba3e41cb5
#
_cell.length_a   1.000
_cell.length_b   1.000
_cell.length_c   1.000
_cell.angle_alpha   90.00
_cell.angle_beta   90.00
_cell.angle_gamma   90.00
#
_symmetry.space_group_name_H-M   'P 1'
#
loop_
_entity.id
_entity.type
_entity.pdbx_description
1 polymer ?
#
loop_
_entity_poly.entity_id
_entity_poly.type
_entity_poly.pdbx_seq_one_letter_code
_entity_poly.pdbx_strand_id
1 'polypeptide(L)'
;GGIETYQDVVPEDKDGAILTTAAVIDQNKLLAVYSRDVKDELWVFDLTTGERVTRLLPELVGTISQLTGRRDHKESFVASVSFANPGRVDRVSWEGVNSERAVPPASITEYGTTHVAGIRAQDYVSTQVFVTSKDGTRVPMFLTHAKDTPIDGTAPALVYFYGGFNIPITRTY
;
A
#
# COMPACT_ATOMS: atom_id res chain seq x y z
N GLY A 1 34.16 7.52 4.14
CA GLY A 1 33.21 8.53 4.63
C GLY A 1 32.54 8.03 5.89
N GLY A 2 32.40 8.89 6.89
CA GLY A 2 31.66 8.59 8.12
C GLY A 2 30.15 8.77 7.91
N ILE A 3 29.35 8.33 8.85
CA ILE A 3 27.88 8.49 8.87
C ILE A 3 27.47 9.96 8.70
N GLU A 4 28.30 10.89 9.12
CA GLU A 4 28.10 12.34 9.03
C GLU A 4 28.00 12.90 7.59
N THR A 5 28.35 12.10 6.59
CA THR A 5 28.27 12.49 5.17
C THR A 5 26.95 12.07 4.49
N TYR A 6 26.10 11.30 5.16
CA TYR A 6 24.79 10.92 4.63
C TYR A 6 23.76 12.05 4.86
N GLN A 7 22.91 12.22 3.89
CA GLN A 7 21.76 13.13 3.98
C GLN A 7 20.48 12.33 3.87
N ASP A 8 19.50 12.67 4.70
CA ASP A 8 18.17 12.12 4.60
C ASP A 8 17.52 12.59 3.30
N VAL A 9 17.21 11.67 2.40
CA VAL A 9 16.45 11.97 1.18
C VAL A 9 14.96 12.10 1.51
N VAL A 10 14.47 11.25 2.38
CA VAL A 10 13.08 11.26 2.85
C VAL A 10 13.11 11.27 4.37
N PRO A 11 12.60 12.34 5.00
CA PRO A 11 12.57 12.42 6.46
C PRO A 11 11.59 11.41 7.06
N GLU A 12 11.77 11.10 8.33
CA GLU A 12 10.83 10.30 9.11
C GLU A 12 9.42 10.92 9.03
N ASP A 13 8.42 10.06 8.86
CA ASP A 13 7.02 10.50 8.82
C ASP A 13 6.58 10.91 10.24
N LYS A 14 6.17 12.18 10.38
CA LYS A 14 5.81 12.77 11.69
C LYS A 14 4.49 12.23 12.26
N ASP A 15 3.67 11.63 11.40
CA ASP A 15 2.37 11.08 11.77
C ASP A 15 2.42 9.56 12.01
N GLY A 16 3.66 9.02 12.12
CA GLY A 16 3.90 7.64 12.53
C GLY A 16 3.73 6.57 11.46
N ALA A 17 3.75 6.94 10.17
CA ALA A 17 3.82 5.94 9.11
C ALA A 17 5.21 5.30 9.05
N ILE A 18 5.25 4.00 8.89
CA ILE A 18 6.48 3.21 8.85
C ILE A 18 6.89 2.97 7.41
N LEU A 19 8.11 3.40 7.03
CA LEU A 19 8.68 3.05 5.72
C LEU A 19 9.02 1.56 5.70
N THR A 20 8.38 0.82 4.79
CA THR A 20 8.56 -0.64 4.67
C THR A 20 9.44 -1.02 3.50
N THR A 21 9.36 -0.29 2.40
CA THR A 21 10.13 -0.57 1.18
C THR A 21 10.40 0.72 0.43
N ALA A 22 11.58 0.82 -0.17
CA ALA A 22 11.93 1.90 -1.08
C ALA A 22 12.73 1.39 -2.27
N ALA A 23 12.51 1.98 -3.45
CA ALA A 23 13.22 1.64 -4.67
C ALA A 23 13.46 2.88 -5.54
N VAL A 24 14.67 3.02 -6.08
CA VAL A 24 14.98 4.07 -7.05
C VAL A 24 14.62 3.58 -8.46
N ILE A 25 13.81 4.37 -9.14
CA ILE A 25 13.25 4.07 -10.45
C ILE A 25 13.53 5.25 -11.39
N ASP A 26 13.69 4.96 -12.70
CA ASP A 26 13.78 5.99 -13.74
C ASP A 26 14.68 7.16 -13.33
N GLN A 27 15.94 6.86 -13.06
CA GLN A 27 17.03 7.79 -12.72
C GLN A 27 16.87 8.49 -11.37
N ASN A 28 15.83 9.31 -11.19
CA ASN A 28 15.69 10.23 -10.06
C ASN A 28 14.38 10.11 -9.29
N LYS A 29 13.59 9.07 -9.51
CA LYS A 29 12.36 8.83 -8.77
C LYS A 29 12.60 7.82 -7.65
N LEU A 30 12.18 8.14 -6.46
CA LEU A 30 12.14 7.21 -5.33
C LEU A 30 10.69 6.80 -5.08
N LEU A 31 10.41 5.52 -5.25
CA LEU A 31 9.16 4.92 -4.80
C LEU A 31 9.34 4.47 -3.34
N ALA A 32 8.43 4.87 -2.48
CA ALA A 32 8.44 4.52 -1.08
C ALA A 32 7.07 3.98 -0.65
N VAL A 33 7.07 2.80 -0.04
CA VAL A 33 5.89 2.19 0.56
C VAL A 33 5.89 2.50 2.04
N TYR A 34 4.84 3.15 2.50
CA TYR A 34 4.59 3.40 3.91
C TYR A 34 3.42 2.56 4.40
N SER A 35 3.56 2.02 5.59
CA SER A 35 2.46 1.38 6.32
C SER A 35 1.95 2.34 7.38
N ARG A 36 0.65 2.68 7.29
CA ARG A 36 -0.06 3.52 8.25
C ARG A 36 -1.36 2.84 8.66
N ASP A 37 -1.57 2.63 9.94
CA ASP A 37 -2.76 1.96 10.47
C ASP A 37 -3.03 0.61 9.75
N VAL A 38 -1.95 -0.16 9.49
CA VAL A 38 -2.01 -1.45 8.78
C VAL A 38 -2.53 -1.34 7.34
N LYS A 39 -2.32 -0.20 6.70
CA LYS A 39 -2.67 0.10 5.31
C LYS A 39 -1.45 0.63 4.58
N ASP A 40 -1.18 0.10 3.40
CA ASP A 40 -0.03 0.56 2.62
C ASP A 40 -0.38 1.75 1.73
N GLU A 41 0.57 2.66 1.64
CA GLU A 41 0.56 3.83 0.79
C GLU A 41 1.83 3.83 -0.06
N LEU A 42 1.67 4.00 -1.38
CA LEU A 42 2.79 4.10 -2.30
C LEU A 42 2.99 5.55 -2.73
N TRP A 43 4.14 6.10 -2.38
CA TRP A 43 4.49 7.48 -2.69
C TRP A 43 5.67 7.56 -3.65
N VAL A 44 5.63 8.57 -4.50
CA VAL A 44 6.74 8.97 -5.38
C VAL A 44 7.39 10.20 -4.78
N PHE A 45 8.71 10.17 -4.66
CA PHE A 45 9.53 11.31 -4.28
C PHE A 45 10.51 11.64 -5.41
N ASP A 46 10.84 12.90 -5.54
CA ASP A 46 12.01 13.31 -6.31
C ASP A 46 13.27 13.01 -5.51
N LEU A 47 14.15 12.18 -6.06
CA LEU A 47 15.38 11.76 -5.39
C LEU A 47 16.38 12.90 -5.19
N THR A 48 16.28 13.97 -5.99
CA THR A 48 17.21 15.10 -5.96
C THR A 48 16.81 16.11 -4.86
N THR A 49 15.50 16.36 -4.74
CA THR A 49 14.99 17.36 -3.79
C THR A 49 14.47 16.76 -2.50
N GLY A 50 14.13 15.46 -2.50
CA GLY A 50 13.46 14.80 -1.39
C GLY A 50 11.97 15.16 -1.27
N GLU A 51 11.44 15.91 -2.22
CA GLU A 51 10.04 16.34 -2.19
C GLU A 51 9.08 15.19 -2.55
N ARG A 52 7.98 15.12 -1.83
CA ARG A 52 6.88 14.20 -2.11
C ARG A 52 6.08 14.69 -3.32
N VAL A 53 6.10 13.93 -4.40
CA VAL A 53 5.51 14.31 -5.69
C VAL A 53 4.04 13.90 -5.79
N THR A 54 3.76 12.60 -5.62
CA THR A 54 2.40 12.07 -5.77
C THR A 54 2.23 10.73 -5.06
N ARG A 55 0.99 10.37 -4.78
CA ARG A 55 0.61 9.04 -4.33
C ARG A 55 0.13 8.21 -5.51
N LEU A 56 0.67 7.01 -5.66
CA LEU A 56 0.19 6.02 -6.62
C LEU A 56 -0.87 5.14 -5.97
N LEU A 57 -1.80 4.63 -6.79
CA LEU A 57 -2.86 3.72 -6.35
C LEU A 57 -3.60 4.23 -5.10
N PRO A 58 -4.13 5.46 -5.09
CA PRO A 58 -4.73 6.05 -3.89
C PRO A 58 -5.93 5.26 -3.36
N GLU A 59 -6.62 4.53 -4.26
CA GLU A 59 -7.77 3.68 -3.93
C GLU A 59 -7.35 2.27 -3.44
N LEU A 60 -6.05 2.01 -3.34
CA LEU A 60 -5.58 0.71 -2.86
C LEU A 60 -6.00 0.50 -1.40
N VAL A 61 -6.86 -0.50 -1.20
CA VAL A 61 -7.26 -1.01 0.10
C VAL A 61 -6.64 -2.40 0.26
N GLY A 62 -5.31 -2.44 0.44
CA GLY A 62 -4.56 -3.67 0.41
C GLY A 62 -3.16 -3.51 0.99
N THR A 63 -2.38 -4.57 0.88
CA THR A 63 -0.96 -4.64 1.20
C THR A 63 -0.17 -4.69 -0.10
N ILE A 64 0.89 -3.91 -0.20
CA ILE A 64 1.85 -4.00 -1.30
C ILE A 64 2.81 -5.12 -0.98
N SER A 65 2.63 -6.25 -1.63
CA SER A 65 3.43 -7.46 -1.40
C SER A 65 4.77 -7.41 -2.10
N GLN A 66 4.87 -6.66 -3.21
CA GLN A 66 6.11 -6.51 -3.95
C GLN A 66 6.14 -5.20 -4.73
N LEU A 67 7.30 -4.56 -4.74
CA LEU A 67 7.62 -3.43 -5.58
C LEU A 67 8.87 -3.79 -6.39
N THR A 68 8.76 -3.74 -7.72
CA THR A 68 9.88 -4.01 -8.61
C THR A 68 10.07 -2.90 -9.62
N GLY A 69 11.31 -2.68 -10.00
CA GLY A 69 11.73 -1.70 -10.98
C GLY A 69 13.22 -1.48 -10.86
N ARG A 70 13.77 -0.74 -11.79
CA ARG A 70 15.21 -0.45 -11.85
C ARG A 70 15.44 1.01 -12.18
N ARG A 71 16.57 1.52 -11.72
CA ARG A 71 16.97 2.90 -11.92
C ARG A 71 17.10 3.29 -13.41
N ASP A 72 17.48 2.32 -14.25
CA ASP A 72 17.68 2.48 -15.67
C ASP A 72 16.46 2.11 -16.54
N HIS A 73 15.34 1.73 -15.90
CA HIS A 73 14.11 1.33 -16.59
C HIS A 73 13.02 2.41 -16.50
N LYS A 74 12.24 2.51 -17.57
CA LYS A 74 11.08 3.38 -17.70
C LYS A 74 9.77 2.74 -17.21
N GLU A 75 9.85 1.66 -16.45
CA GLU A 75 8.71 0.98 -15.90
C GLU A 75 9.00 0.34 -14.56
N SER A 76 7.95 0.19 -13.77
CA SER A 76 7.96 -0.55 -12.53
C SER A 76 6.65 -1.35 -12.38
N PHE A 77 6.68 -2.34 -11.48
CA PHE A 77 5.52 -3.17 -11.20
C PHE A 77 5.24 -3.17 -9.70
N VAL A 78 3.96 -3.07 -9.38
CA VAL A 78 3.47 -3.06 -8.01
C VAL A 78 2.53 -4.25 -7.84
N ALA A 79 2.94 -5.23 -7.06
CA ALA A 79 2.07 -6.33 -6.68
C ALA A 79 1.35 -6.00 -5.37
N SER A 80 0.04 -6.20 -5.34
CA SER A 80 -0.80 -5.95 -4.18
C SER A 80 -1.76 -7.09 -3.91
N VAL A 81 -2.13 -7.25 -2.64
CA VAL A 81 -3.11 -8.23 -2.17
C VAL A 81 -4.09 -7.55 -1.21
N SER A 82 -5.28 -8.12 -1.07
CA SER A 82 -6.25 -7.69 -0.05
C SER A 82 -7.10 -8.89 0.37
N PHE A 83 -7.93 -8.73 1.38
CA PHE A 83 -8.85 -9.80 1.82
C PHE A 83 -9.82 -10.28 0.74
N ALA A 84 -10.11 -9.44 -0.25
CA ALA A 84 -11.02 -9.78 -1.35
C ALA A 84 -10.30 -10.02 -2.68
N ASN A 85 -9.02 -9.68 -2.78
CA ASN A 85 -8.23 -9.83 -4.00
C ASN A 85 -6.96 -10.63 -3.71
N PRO A 86 -6.83 -11.86 -4.25
CA PRO A 86 -5.70 -12.75 -3.99
C PRO A 86 -4.39 -12.29 -4.62
N GLY A 87 -4.44 -11.36 -5.56
CA GLY A 87 -3.25 -10.76 -6.16
C GLY A 87 -3.57 -9.94 -7.40
N ARG A 88 -3.01 -8.75 -7.45
CA ARG A 88 -3.02 -7.84 -8.59
C ARG A 88 -1.63 -7.29 -8.80
N VAL A 89 -1.23 -7.19 -10.06
CA VAL A 89 0.00 -6.52 -10.47
C VAL A 89 -0.38 -5.34 -11.36
N ASP A 90 0.05 -4.15 -10.97
CA ASP A 90 -0.07 -2.94 -11.75
C ASP A 90 1.30 -2.59 -12.35
N ARG A 91 1.31 -2.28 -13.65
CA ARG A 91 2.46 -1.71 -14.35
C ARG A 91 2.36 -0.20 -14.33
N VAL A 92 3.44 0.45 -13.91
CA VAL A 92 3.60 1.91 -13.96
C VAL A 92 4.60 2.25 -15.05
N SER A 93 4.16 3.02 -16.05
CA SER A 93 5.03 3.57 -17.08
C SER A 93 5.54 4.94 -16.66
N TRP A 94 6.84 5.16 -16.76
CA TRP A 94 7.52 6.41 -16.44
C TRP A 94 7.87 7.24 -17.68
N GLU A 95 7.45 6.79 -18.87
CA GLU A 95 7.68 7.53 -20.10
C GLU A 95 6.98 8.89 -20.08
N GLY A 96 7.76 9.97 -20.30
CA GLY A 96 7.24 11.33 -20.30
C GLY A 96 6.83 11.86 -18.92
N VAL A 97 7.04 11.11 -17.85
CA VAL A 97 6.80 11.54 -16.47
C VAL A 97 8.05 12.20 -15.93
N ASN A 98 7.98 13.50 -15.67
CA ASN A 98 9.03 14.17 -14.92
C ASN A 98 8.74 14.11 -13.41
N SER A 99 9.78 14.27 -12.59
CA SER A 99 9.67 14.20 -11.13
C SER A 99 8.84 15.33 -10.51
N GLU A 100 8.61 16.41 -11.26
CA GLU A 100 7.90 17.61 -10.78
C GLU A 100 6.37 17.53 -10.97
N ARG A 101 5.87 16.48 -11.61
CA ARG A 101 4.45 16.35 -11.95
C ARG A 101 3.87 15.05 -11.40
N ALA A 102 2.60 15.12 -11.02
CA ALA A 102 1.82 13.94 -10.68
C ALA A 102 1.86 12.91 -11.82
N VAL A 103 2.03 11.64 -11.48
CA VAL A 103 1.97 10.54 -12.46
C VAL A 103 0.57 10.49 -13.04
N PRO A 104 0.39 10.62 -14.35
CA PRO A 104 -0.93 10.56 -14.96
C PRO A 104 -1.59 9.18 -14.67
N PRO A 105 -2.91 9.13 -14.44
CA PRO A 105 -3.62 7.84 -14.27
C PRO A 105 -3.42 6.88 -15.44
N ALA A 106 -3.27 7.40 -16.65
CA ALA A 106 -2.99 6.60 -17.86
C ALA A 106 -1.61 5.91 -17.84
N SER A 107 -0.71 6.32 -16.96
CA SER A 107 0.60 5.67 -16.78
C SER A 107 0.51 4.40 -15.94
N ILE A 108 -0.63 4.12 -15.31
CA ILE A 108 -0.85 2.94 -14.47
C ILE A 108 -1.85 2.03 -15.17
N THR A 109 -1.44 0.80 -15.45
CA THR A 109 -2.29 -0.20 -16.11
C THR A 109 -2.24 -1.52 -15.34
N GLU A 110 -3.38 -2.19 -15.25
CA GLU A 110 -3.40 -3.56 -14.73
C GLU A 110 -2.60 -4.46 -15.67
N TYR A 111 -1.59 -5.13 -15.12
CA TYR A 111 -0.75 -6.07 -15.85
C TYR A 111 -1.22 -7.51 -15.69
N GLY A 112 -1.72 -7.85 -14.52
CA GLY A 112 -2.25 -9.16 -14.24
C GLY A 112 -3.00 -9.23 -12.91
N THR A 113 -3.95 -10.16 -12.83
CA THR A 113 -4.76 -10.41 -11.64
C THR A 113 -4.88 -11.91 -11.41
N THR A 114 -4.69 -12.34 -10.18
CA THR A 114 -4.92 -13.72 -9.76
C THR A 114 -6.42 -13.97 -9.62
N HIS A 115 -6.90 -15.04 -10.22
CA HIS A 115 -8.30 -15.45 -10.13
C HIS A 115 -8.43 -16.73 -9.30
N VAL A 116 -9.40 -16.75 -8.40
CA VAL A 116 -9.79 -17.95 -7.63
C VAL A 116 -11.17 -18.37 -8.10
N ALA A 117 -11.32 -19.64 -8.48
CA ALA A 117 -12.60 -20.16 -8.96
C ALA A 117 -13.71 -19.98 -7.91
N GLY A 118 -14.83 -19.44 -8.33
CA GLY A 118 -15.99 -19.22 -7.46
C GLY A 118 -15.91 -17.99 -6.56
N ILE A 119 -14.81 -17.21 -6.61
CA ILE A 119 -14.63 -16.00 -5.81
C ILE A 119 -14.39 -14.82 -6.75
N ARG A 120 -15.21 -13.78 -6.61
CA ARG A 120 -15.04 -12.51 -7.35
C ARG A 120 -14.83 -11.38 -6.35
N ALA A 121 -13.71 -10.67 -6.47
CA ALA A 121 -13.36 -9.56 -5.57
C ALA A 121 -14.49 -8.52 -5.42
N GLN A 122 -15.22 -8.26 -6.49
CA GLN A 122 -16.33 -7.33 -6.52
C GLN A 122 -17.56 -7.73 -5.68
N ASP A 123 -17.65 -8.99 -5.26
CA ASP A 123 -18.78 -9.47 -4.43
C ASP A 123 -18.54 -9.20 -2.93
N TYR A 124 -17.36 -8.73 -2.57
CA TYR A 124 -16.94 -8.48 -1.19
C TYR A 124 -16.69 -7.00 -0.93
N VAL A 125 -16.82 -6.65 0.32
CA VAL A 125 -16.45 -5.32 0.86
C VAL A 125 -15.45 -5.53 1.97
N SER A 126 -14.38 -4.73 1.97
CA SER A 126 -13.43 -4.66 3.08
C SER A 126 -13.30 -3.21 3.51
N THR A 127 -13.67 -2.92 4.75
CA THR A 127 -13.68 -1.56 5.31
C THR A 127 -12.78 -1.50 6.53
N GLN A 128 -11.95 -0.47 6.60
CA GLN A 128 -11.20 -0.17 7.80
C GLN A 128 -12.08 0.61 8.78
N VAL A 129 -12.14 0.13 10.00
CA VAL A 129 -12.79 0.82 11.13
C VAL A 129 -11.81 0.92 12.29
N PHE A 130 -12.10 1.75 13.26
CA PHE A 130 -11.30 1.87 14.46
C PHE A 130 -12.15 1.57 15.67
N VAL A 131 -11.62 0.75 16.55
CA VAL A 131 -12.22 0.44 17.85
C VAL A 131 -11.36 1.01 18.97
N THR A 132 -11.98 1.36 20.08
CA THR A 132 -11.27 1.87 21.26
C THR A 132 -11.10 0.74 22.27
N SER A 133 -9.85 0.42 22.61
CA SER A 133 -9.51 -0.53 23.65
C SER A 133 -9.89 0.01 25.04
N LYS A 134 -9.90 -0.87 26.06
CA LYS A 134 -10.21 -0.51 27.45
C LYS A 134 -9.30 0.57 28.02
N ASP A 135 -8.08 0.66 27.56
CA ASP A 135 -7.07 1.66 27.95
C ASP A 135 -7.15 2.96 27.13
N GLY A 136 -8.13 3.08 26.24
CA GLY A 136 -8.31 4.24 25.37
C GLY A 136 -7.53 4.15 24.04
N THR A 137 -6.72 3.14 23.84
CA THR A 137 -5.97 2.97 22.59
C THR A 137 -6.89 2.77 21.41
N ARG A 138 -6.66 3.51 20.35
CA ARG A 138 -7.38 3.39 19.07
C ARG A 138 -6.75 2.29 18.22
N VAL A 139 -7.49 1.23 17.97
CA VAL A 139 -7.02 0.03 17.27
C VAL A 139 -7.66 -0.05 15.88
N PRO A 140 -6.88 -0.12 14.79
CA PRO A 140 -7.42 -0.35 13.46
C PRO A 140 -7.94 -1.79 13.32
N MET A 141 -9.09 -1.94 12.70
CA MET A 141 -9.73 -3.23 12.44
C MET A 141 -10.28 -3.24 11.01
N PHE A 142 -10.19 -4.37 10.33
CA PHE A 142 -10.81 -4.57 9.03
C PHE A 142 -12.04 -5.47 9.15
N LEU A 143 -13.14 -5.01 8.58
CA LEU A 143 -14.36 -5.80 8.39
C LEU A 143 -14.44 -6.22 6.94
N THR A 144 -14.44 -7.53 6.69
CA THR A 144 -14.56 -8.09 5.35
C THR A 144 -15.77 -9.01 5.31
N HIS A 145 -16.66 -8.80 4.36
CA HIS A 145 -17.88 -9.57 4.21
C HIS A 145 -18.40 -9.54 2.77
N ALA A 146 -19.27 -10.47 2.39
CA ALA A 146 -19.98 -10.39 1.13
C ALA A 146 -20.94 -9.18 1.15
N LYS A 147 -21.16 -8.53 0.00
CA LYS A 147 -21.98 -7.31 -0.09
C LYS A 147 -23.41 -7.47 0.42
N ASP A 148 -23.94 -8.67 0.30
CA ASP A 148 -25.28 -9.05 0.71
C ASP A 148 -25.39 -9.53 2.17
N THR A 149 -24.25 -9.59 2.89
CA THR A 149 -24.25 -9.97 4.31
C THR A 149 -24.93 -8.89 5.15
N PRO A 150 -25.98 -9.22 5.92
CA PRO A 150 -26.61 -8.25 6.82
C PRO A 150 -25.67 -7.88 7.96
N ILE A 151 -25.56 -6.57 8.24
CA ILE A 151 -24.73 -6.03 9.32
C ILE A 151 -25.64 -5.68 10.53
N ASP A 152 -26.37 -6.64 11.00
CA ASP A 152 -27.35 -6.51 12.11
C ASP A 152 -27.01 -7.37 13.32
N GLY A 153 -25.84 -8.01 13.31
CA GLY A 153 -25.38 -8.88 14.40
C GLY A 153 -25.84 -10.33 14.29
N THR A 154 -26.57 -10.72 13.24
CA THR A 154 -27.06 -12.10 13.05
C THR A 154 -26.06 -12.98 12.30
N ALA A 155 -25.18 -12.39 11.50
CA ALA A 155 -24.18 -13.13 10.76
C ALA A 155 -23.06 -13.65 11.68
N PRO A 156 -22.61 -14.91 11.50
CA PRO A 156 -21.44 -15.41 12.22
C PRO A 156 -20.20 -14.61 11.85
N ALA A 157 -19.33 -14.36 12.82
CA ALA A 157 -18.10 -13.58 12.61
C ALA A 157 -16.88 -14.37 13.07
N LEU A 158 -15.82 -14.34 12.24
CA LEU A 158 -14.49 -14.79 12.60
C LEU A 158 -13.64 -13.56 13.00
N VAL A 159 -13.14 -13.56 14.23
CA VAL A 159 -12.19 -12.52 14.68
C VAL A 159 -10.79 -13.09 14.64
N TYR A 160 -9.92 -12.46 13.85
CA TYR A 160 -8.51 -12.84 13.75
C TYR A 160 -7.64 -11.65 14.17
N PHE A 161 -6.73 -11.86 15.10
CA PHE A 161 -5.83 -10.81 15.61
C PHE A 161 -4.52 -11.40 16.11
N TYR A 162 -3.51 -10.54 16.17
CA TYR A 162 -2.24 -10.82 16.79
C TYR A 162 -1.71 -9.56 17.48
N GLY A 163 -1.14 -9.69 18.66
CA GLY A 163 -0.70 -8.55 19.47
C GLY A 163 0.73 -8.67 19.98
N GLY A 164 1.57 -9.54 19.39
CA GLY A 164 2.95 -9.75 19.84
C GLY A 164 4.00 -9.18 18.89
N PHE A 165 5.18 -8.87 19.44
CA PHE A 165 6.43 -8.55 18.72
C PHE A 165 6.34 -7.44 17.67
N ASN A 166 5.42 -6.50 17.85
CA ASN A 166 5.16 -5.42 16.88
C ASN A 166 4.89 -5.92 15.44
N ILE A 167 4.29 -7.11 15.32
CA ILE A 167 3.93 -7.68 14.01
C ILE A 167 2.48 -7.30 13.69
N PRO A 168 2.25 -6.43 12.70
CA PRO A 168 0.90 -6.09 12.28
C PRO A 168 0.27 -7.25 11.50
N ILE A 169 -1.02 -7.51 11.70
CA ILE A 169 -1.79 -8.35 10.80
C ILE A 169 -2.15 -7.52 9.57
N THR A 170 -1.37 -7.67 8.53
CA THR A 170 -1.62 -7.04 7.24
C THR A 170 -2.65 -7.83 6.45
N ARG A 171 -3.21 -7.19 5.42
CA ARG A 171 -4.19 -7.83 4.56
C ARG A 171 -3.51 -8.83 3.64
N THR A 172 -3.82 -10.07 3.84
CA THR A 172 -3.46 -11.20 2.97
C THR A 172 -4.75 -11.87 2.51
N TYR A 173 -4.67 -12.58 1.39
CA TYR A 173 -5.78 -13.37 0.89
C TYR A 173 -5.74 -14.78 1.51
#